data_1bd1f14d16e3c58c08852fe29690bcc7
#
_entry.id   1bd1f14d16e3c58c08852fe29690bcc7
#
_cell.length_a   1.000
_cell.length_b   1.000
_cell.length_c   1.000
_cell.angle_alpha   90.00
_cell.angle_beta   90.00
_cell.angle_gamma   90.00
#
_symmetry.space_group_name_H-M   'P 1'
#
loop_
_entity.id
_entity.type
_entity.pdbx_description
1 polymer ?
#
loop_
_entity_poly.entity_id
_entity_poly.type
_entity_poly.pdbx_seq_one_letter_code
_entity_poly.pdbx_strand_id
1 'polypeptide(L)'
;MSAPKITFIGAGSTVFVKNILGDVFQRPALKSAHIALMDIDETRLEESHIVVRKLMDSVGANGEISCHRVRKTALQGADFVVVAFQIGGYEPCTVTDFAVCKRHGLEQTIADTLGPGGIMRALRTIPHLWAICDDMSEVCPDATMLNYVNPMAMNTWAMYARYPHIKHVGLCHSVQGTAEELARDLNLDPADLRYRCAGINHMAFYLSLEKKLADGSYVSIYPDLLQAYADGRAPKPNLHSNPRCENIVRYEMLKKLGYFVTESSEHFAEYTPWFIKPGRDDLLARYKVPLDEYPKRCVEQLANWHQELESYKRGERIEVKPSREYASTIMNAIWTGEPSVVYGNVRNDNLIDNLPQGCCVEVACLVDANGIQPTKVGALPAHLAALMQTNINVQTLLTEAILTENRDYVYYATMMDPHTAAVLGIEEIYALVDDLIASHGDWLPAWLHR
;
A
#
# COMPACT_ATOMS: atom_id res chain seq x y z
N MET A 1 -23.63 20.97 -9.97
CA MET A 1 -23.50 19.95 -8.90
C MET A 1 -22.89 20.63 -7.69
N SER A 2 -23.29 20.28 -6.48
CA SER A 2 -22.59 20.72 -5.26
C SER A 2 -21.16 20.18 -5.28
N ALA A 3 -20.21 20.86 -4.62
CA ALA A 3 -18.86 20.34 -4.50
C ALA A 3 -18.83 19.15 -3.53
N PRO A 4 -18.00 18.12 -3.76
CA PRO A 4 -17.90 16.99 -2.84
C PRO A 4 -17.17 17.36 -1.54
N LYS A 5 -17.49 16.63 -0.47
CA LYS A 5 -16.71 16.65 0.76
C LYS A 5 -15.73 15.47 0.80
N ILE A 6 -14.44 15.78 0.89
CA ILE A 6 -13.35 14.81 0.98
C ILE A 6 -12.75 14.88 2.39
N THR A 7 -12.88 13.80 3.14
CA THR A 7 -12.36 13.73 4.51
C THR A 7 -11.08 12.91 4.55
N PHE A 8 -10.02 13.45 5.14
CA PHE A 8 -8.76 12.78 5.38
C PHE A 8 -8.67 12.36 6.85
N ILE A 9 -8.57 11.06 7.11
CA ILE A 9 -8.30 10.49 8.43
C ILE A 9 -6.82 10.11 8.52
N GLY A 10 -6.11 10.73 9.45
CA GLY A 10 -4.65 10.70 9.55
C GLY A 10 -4.01 11.78 8.68
N ALA A 11 -4.61 12.96 8.70
CA ALA A 11 -4.16 14.11 7.90
C ALA A 11 -2.71 14.55 8.22
N GLY A 12 -2.17 14.19 9.39
CA GLY A 12 -0.76 14.37 9.75
C GLY A 12 0.21 13.58 8.88
N SER A 13 -0.25 12.69 7.99
CA SER A 13 0.52 12.13 6.87
C SER A 13 0.65 13.16 5.73
N THR A 14 1.26 14.30 6.02
CA THR A 14 1.16 15.52 5.23
C THR A 14 1.71 15.39 3.81
N VAL A 15 2.78 14.62 3.60
CA VAL A 15 3.31 14.34 2.25
C VAL A 15 2.25 13.64 1.38
N PHE A 16 1.54 12.69 1.97
CA PHE A 16 0.49 11.94 1.30
C PHE A 16 -0.72 12.83 0.97
N VAL A 17 -1.16 13.64 1.95
CA VAL A 17 -2.22 14.64 1.78
C VAL A 17 -1.87 15.63 0.68
N LYS A 18 -0.63 16.16 0.68
CA LYS A 18 -0.13 17.08 -0.36
C LYS A 18 -0.22 16.46 -1.76
N ASN A 19 0.24 15.24 -1.93
CA ASN A 19 0.26 14.57 -3.23
C ASN A 19 -1.16 14.29 -3.75
N ILE A 20 -2.03 13.71 -2.93
CA ILE A 20 -3.41 13.41 -3.31
C ILE A 20 -4.18 14.69 -3.62
N LEU A 21 -4.11 15.70 -2.77
CA LEU A 21 -4.80 16.97 -3.00
C LEU A 21 -4.23 17.76 -4.17
N GLY A 22 -2.92 17.62 -4.44
CA GLY A 22 -2.30 18.16 -5.65
C GLY A 22 -3.02 17.67 -6.91
N ASP A 23 -3.27 16.35 -6.98
CA ASP A 23 -4.00 15.75 -8.11
C ASP A 23 -5.50 16.09 -8.09
N VAL A 24 -6.14 16.10 -6.93
CA VAL A 24 -7.56 16.44 -6.75
C VAL A 24 -7.83 17.84 -7.30
N PHE A 25 -7.03 18.82 -6.93
CA PHE A 25 -7.24 20.20 -7.37
C PHE A 25 -6.89 20.46 -8.84
N GLN A 26 -6.22 19.53 -9.51
CA GLN A 26 -6.07 19.54 -10.99
C GLN A 26 -7.33 19.08 -11.72
N ARG A 27 -8.29 18.44 -11.03
CA ARG A 27 -9.57 18.00 -11.60
C ARG A 27 -10.60 19.13 -11.51
N PRO A 28 -11.12 19.68 -12.62
CA PRO A 28 -12.07 20.78 -12.59
C PRO A 28 -13.30 20.53 -11.70
N ALA A 29 -13.83 19.29 -11.72
CA ALA A 29 -15.01 18.91 -10.94
C ALA A 29 -14.75 18.80 -9.43
N LEU A 30 -13.47 18.66 -9.00
CA LEU A 30 -13.07 18.51 -7.61
C LEU A 30 -12.39 19.77 -7.04
N LYS A 31 -12.12 20.78 -7.88
CA LYS A 31 -11.33 21.96 -7.54
C LYS A 31 -11.94 22.81 -6.41
N SER A 32 -13.25 22.72 -6.23
CA SER A 32 -14.00 23.41 -5.18
C SER A 32 -14.45 22.51 -4.04
N ALA A 33 -13.86 21.31 -3.91
CA ALA A 33 -14.21 20.36 -2.87
C ALA A 33 -13.99 20.93 -1.45
N HIS A 34 -14.88 20.58 -0.52
CA HIS A 34 -14.64 20.80 0.91
C HIS A 34 -13.68 19.74 1.44
N ILE A 35 -12.52 20.18 1.92
CA ILE A 35 -11.50 19.31 2.49
C ILE A 35 -11.62 19.30 4.01
N ALA A 36 -11.97 18.17 4.59
CA ALA A 36 -12.01 17.98 6.04
C ALA A 36 -10.76 17.20 6.48
N LEU A 37 -9.87 17.85 7.19
CA LEU A 37 -8.64 17.27 7.74
C LEU A 37 -8.88 16.78 9.16
N MET A 38 -8.54 15.52 9.44
CA MET A 38 -8.63 14.97 10.80
C MET A 38 -7.31 14.32 11.20
N ASP A 39 -6.79 14.72 12.35
CA ASP A 39 -5.69 14.06 13.04
C ASP A 39 -5.86 14.18 14.56
N ILE A 40 -5.29 13.22 15.30
CA ILE A 40 -5.25 13.26 16.76
C ILE A 40 -4.15 14.19 17.29
N ASP A 41 -3.12 14.39 16.50
CA ASP A 41 -1.99 15.29 16.79
C ASP A 41 -2.30 16.68 16.24
N GLU A 42 -2.44 17.64 17.13
CA GLU A 42 -2.80 19.03 16.81
C GLU A 42 -1.73 19.73 15.98
N THR A 43 -0.46 19.49 16.28
CA THR A 43 0.67 20.06 15.53
C THR A 43 0.69 19.59 14.10
N ARG A 44 0.57 18.28 13.88
CA ARG A 44 0.52 17.68 12.54
C ARG A 44 -0.72 18.13 11.76
N LEU A 45 -1.85 18.30 12.44
CA LEU A 45 -3.08 18.80 11.82
C LEU A 45 -2.90 20.26 11.35
N GLU A 46 -2.26 21.10 12.14
CA GLU A 46 -1.96 22.49 11.79
C GLU A 46 -0.97 22.56 10.61
N GLU A 47 0.08 21.72 10.63
CA GLU A 47 1.04 21.61 9.53
C GLU A 47 0.35 21.23 8.22
N SER A 48 -0.55 20.25 8.26
CA SER A 48 -1.34 19.85 7.10
C SER A 48 -2.27 20.96 6.62
N HIS A 49 -2.90 21.69 7.52
CA HIS A 49 -3.72 22.85 7.17
C HIS A 49 -2.91 23.91 6.42
N ILE A 50 -1.71 24.25 6.91
CA ILE A 50 -0.80 25.19 6.25
C ILE A 50 -0.46 24.74 4.83
N VAL A 51 -0.09 23.46 4.68
CA VAL A 51 0.29 22.89 3.38
C VAL A 51 -0.89 22.88 2.41
N VAL A 52 -2.08 22.42 2.86
CA VAL A 52 -3.27 22.37 2.02
C VAL A 52 -3.70 23.78 1.58
N ARG A 53 -3.67 24.77 2.47
CA ARG A 53 -3.97 26.16 2.12
C ARG A 53 -3.02 26.67 1.04
N LYS A 54 -1.71 26.50 1.21
CA LYS A 54 -0.71 26.91 0.22
C LYS A 54 -0.85 26.17 -1.11
N LEU A 55 -1.20 24.89 -1.05
CA LEU A 55 -1.47 24.10 -2.24
C LEU A 55 -2.66 24.68 -3.02
N MET A 56 -3.77 24.96 -2.33
CA MET A 56 -4.96 25.61 -2.94
C MET A 56 -4.62 26.94 -3.58
N ASP A 57 -3.85 27.78 -2.89
CA ASP A 57 -3.39 29.09 -3.42
C ASP A 57 -2.53 28.91 -4.68
N SER A 58 -1.66 27.89 -4.70
CA SER A 58 -0.76 27.61 -5.82
C SER A 58 -1.49 27.22 -7.09
N VAL A 59 -2.62 26.49 -6.98
CA VAL A 59 -3.41 25.99 -8.12
C VAL A 59 -4.72 26.76 -8.36
N GLY A 60 -4.98 27.78 -7.55
CA GLY A 60 -6.21 28.58 -7.62
C GLY A 60 -7.45 27.75 -7.29
N ALA A 61 -7.38 26.84 -6.33
CA ALA A 61 -8.53 26.11 -5.79
C ALA A 61 -9.27 27.00 -4.79
N ASN A 62 -10.59 26.88 -4.72
CA ASN A 62 -11.45 27.75 -3.94
C ASN A 62 -12.42 27.01 -3.00
N GLY A 63 -12.12 25.75 -2.70
CA GLY A 63 -12.87 24.94 -1.74
C GLY A 63 -12.68 25.40 -0.30
N GLU A 64 -13.46 24.84 0.60
CA GLU A 64 -13.36 25.04 2.04
C GLU A 64 -12.37 24.06 2.66
N ILE A 65 -11.69 24.46 3.76
CA ILE A 65 -10.89 23.56 4.60
C ILE A 65 -11.44 23.61 6.01
N SER A 66 -11.68 22.44 6.61
CA SER A 66 -12.01 22.32 8.02
C SER A 66 -11.06 21.34 8.71
N CYS A 67 -10.71 21.63 9.97
CA CYS A 67 -9.80 20.84 10.78
C CYS A 67 -10.56 20.24 11.97
N HIS A 68 -10.33 18.96 12.23
CA HIS A 68 -11.06 18.22 13.23
C HIS A 68 -10.12 17.30 14.03
N ARG A 69 -10.31 17.26 15.36
CA ARG A 69 -9.66 16.30 16.25
C ARG A 69 -10.56 15.10 16.57
N VAL A 70 -11.85 15.22 16.24
CA VAL A 70 -12.86 14.17 16.45
C VAL A 70 -13.23 13.59 15.09
N ARG A 71 -12.97 12.30 14.90
CA ARG A 71 -13.16 11.59 13.65
C ARG A 71 -14.60 11.67 13.14
N LYS A 72 -15.58 11.39 14.00
CA LYS A 72 -16.99 11.40 13.63
C LYS A 72 -17.47 12.74 13.10
N THR A 73 -16.97 13.85 13.68
CA THR A 73 -17.26 15.21 13.19
C THR A 73 -16.67 15.48 11.82
N ALA A 74 -15.45 14.99 11.56
CA ALA A 74 -14.82 15.10 10.26
C ALA A 74 -15.59 14.33 9.17
N LEU A 75 -16.06 13.13 9.52
CA LEU A 75 -16.78 12.21 8.61
C LEU A 75 -18.20 12.68 8.26
N GLN A 76 -18.83 13.51 9.09
CA GLN A 76 -20.24 13.90 8.89
C GLN A 76 -20.49 14.47 7.49
N GLY A 77 -21.31 13.77 6.70
CA GLY A 77 -21.66 14.17 5.34
C GLY A 77 -20.52 14.09 4.34
N ALA A 78 -19.48 13.27 4.59
CA ALA A 78 -18.43 13.00 3.61
C ALA A 78 -18.96 12.22 2.40
N ASP A 79 -18.47 12.57 1.21
CA ASP A 79 -18.66 11.80 -0.03
C ASP A 79 -17.50 10.80 -0.24
N PHE A 80 -16.29 11.21 0.16
CA PHE A 80 -15.09 10.42 0.08
C PHE A 80 -14.31 10.47 1.40
N VAL A 81 -13.74 9.33 1.78
CA VAL A 81 -12.91 9.22 3.00
C VAL A 81 -11.55 8.63 2.61
N VAL A 82 -10.50 9.42 2.72
CA VAL A 82 -9.12 8.98 2.50
C VAL A 82 -8.51 8.63 3.85
N VAL A 83 -7.98 7.40 3.96
CA VAL A 83 -7.38 6.90 5.20
C VAL A 83 -5.89 6.69 5.00
N ALA A 84 -5.07 7.42 5.77
CA ALA A 84 -3.61 7.39 5.67
C ALA A 84 -2.96 7.69 7.04
N PHE A 85 -2.83 6.67 7.89
CA PHE A 85 -2.19 6.79 9.19
C PHE A 85 -1.34 5.57 9.52
N GLN A 86 -0.52 5.67 10.54
CA GLN A 86 0.27 4.56 11.09
C GLN A 86 0.14 4.55 12.61
N ILE A 87 -0.50 3.52 13.15
CA ILE A 87 -0.66 3.35 14.59
C ILE A 87 0.70 3.01 15.22
N GLY A 88 1.05 3.77 16.26
CA GLY A 88 2.33 3.66 16.95
C GLY A 88 3.53 4.26 16.18
N GLY A 89 3.30 4.76 14.96
CA GLY A 89 4.31 5.49 14.17
C GLY A 89 5.60 4.71 13.88
N TYR A 90 6.65 5.45 13.52
CA TYR A 90 8.01 4.92 13.42
C TYR A 90 8.50 4.50 14.82
N GLU A 91 8.45 5.39 15.77
CA GLU A 91 8.69 5.14 17.19
C GLU A 91 7.36 5.22 17.97
N PRO A 92 7.04 4.22 18.80
CA PRO A 92 7.89 3.08 19.15
C PRO A 92 7.67 1.84 18.26
N CYS A 93 6.55 1.75 17.51
CA CYS A 93 6.09 0.46 17.02
C CYS A 93 6.94 -0.13 15.88
N THR A 94 7.31 0.65 14.86
CA THR A 94 8.17 0.12 13.79
C THR A 94 9.54 -0.27 14.31
N VAL A 95 10.12 0.54 15.19
CA VAL A 95 11.40 0.21 15.85
C VAL A 95 11.28 -1.10 16.62
N THR A 96 10.18 -1.32 17.34
CA THR A 96 9.92 -2.57 18.08
C THR A 96 9.79 -3.76 17.12
N ASP A 97 9.03 -3.63 16.03
CA ASP A 97 8.86 -4.67 15.00
C ASP A 97 10.22 -5.18 14.48
N PHE A 98 11.17 -4.27 14.24
CA PHE A 98 12.51 -4.63 13.76
C PHE A 98 13.44 -5.15 14.87
N ALA A 99 13.48 -4.45 16.00
CA ALA A 99 14.41 -4.79 17.08
C ALA A 99 14.12 -6.16 17.70
N VAL A 100 12.84 -6.51 17.88
CA VAL A 100 12.45 -7.81 18.44
C VAL A 100 12.77 -8.92 17.44
N CYS A 101 12.36 -8.81 16.19
CA CYS A 101 12.66 -9.81 15.16
C CYS A 101 14.18 -10.06 15.06
N LYS A 102 14.97 -9.00 15.05
CA LYS A 102 16.43 -9.08 14.97
C LYS A 102 17.07 -9.80 16.17
N ARG A 103 16.54 -9.60 17.39
CA ARG A 103 16.99 -10.35 18.58
C ARG A 103 16.78 -11.86 18.46
N HIS A 104 15.73 -12.27 17.74
CA HIS A 104 15.45 -13.67 17.43
C HIS A 104 16.13 -14.18 16.16
N GLY A 105 17.02 -13.39 15.54
CA GLY A 105 17.75 -13.78 14.34
C GLY A 105 16.98 -13.66 13.03
N LEU A 106 15.82 -13.01 13.04
CA LEU A 106 15.01 -12.73 11.85
C LEU A 106 15.31 -11.34 11.32
N GLU A 107 16.04 -11.26 10.21
CA GLU A 107 16.33 -10.00 9.52
C GLU A 107 15.18 -9.64 8.56
N GLN A 108 14.83 -8.36 8.50
CA GLN A 108 13.73 -7.83 7.68
C GLN A 108 14.19 -6.65 6.82
N THR A 109 13.42 -6.33 5.79
CA THR A 109 13.66 -5.17 4.91
C THR A 109 12.68 -4.04 5.20
N ILE A 110 11.38 -4.26 5.00
CA ILE A 110 10.30 -3.27 5.15
C ILE A 110 9.37 -3.62 6.32
N ALA A 111 9.01 -4.89 6.49
CA ALA A 111 8.23 -5.45 7.60
C ALA A 111 6.86 -4.76 7.86
N ASP A 112 6.23 -4.21 6.83
CA ASP A 112 4.98 -3.46 6.98
C ASP A 112 3.76 -4.16 6.38
N THR A 113 3.95 -5.28 5.66
CA THR A 113 2.90 -5.96 4.88
C THR A 113 2.73 -7.42 5.27
N LEU A 114 3.81 -8.16 5.46
CA LEU A 114 3.86 -9.59 5.84
C LEU A 114 4.92 -9.82 6.92
N GLY A 115 5.07 -11.09 7.32
CA GLY A 115 5.96 -11.46 8.40
C GLY A 115 5.49 -10.97 9.77
N PRO A 116 6.28 -11.20 10.83
CA PRO A 116 5.91 -10.81 12.19
C PRO A 116 5.64 -9.31 12.34
N GLY A 117 6.43 -8.45 11.68
CA GLY A 117 6.22 -6.99 11.70
C GLY A 117 4.89 -6.60 11.07
N GLY A 118 4.55 -7.16 9.89
CA GLY A 118 3.27 -6.93 9.23
C GLY A 118 2.08 -7.45 10.05
N ILE A 119 2.22 -8.62 10.67
CA ILE A 119 1.21 -9.21 11.56
C ILE A 119 0.92 -8.26 12.75
N MET A 120 1.95 -7.81 13.47
CA MET A 120 1.77 -6.89 14.60
C MET A 120 1.19 -5.55 14.13
N ARG A 121 1.63 -5.05 12.98
CA ARG A 121 1.08 -3.82 12.40
C ARG A 121 -0.40 -3.96 12.04
N ALA A 122 -0.85 -5.08 11.49
CA ALA A 122 -2.25 -5.34 11.24
C ALA A 122 -3.07 -5.39 12.54
N LEU A 123 -2.59 -6.12 13.55
CA LEU A 123 -3.26 -6.27 14.84
C LEU A 123 -3.50 -4.91 15.53
N ARG A 124 -2.54 -3.98 15.46
CA ARG A 124 -2.70 -2.64 16.05
C ARG A 124 -3.49 -1.67 15.15
N THR A 125 -3.63 -1.94 13.85
CA THR A 125 -4.26 -1.02 12.89
C THR A 125 -5.74 -1.32 12.66
N ILE A 126 -6.11 -2.59 12.48
CA ILE A 126 -7.46 -3.01 12.13
C ILE A 126 -8.55 -2.50 13.11
N PRO A 127 -8.36 -2.49 14.44
CA PRO A 127 -9.36 -1.94 15.36
C PRO A 127 -9.71 -0.47 15.08
N HIS A 128 -8.72 0.33 14.66
CA HIS A 128 -8.93 1.72 14.31
C HIS A 128 -9.67 1.88 12.97
N LEU A 129 -9.37 1.01 11.98
CA LEU A 129 -10.12 0.97 10.73
C LEU A 129 -11.58 0.57 10.95
N TRP A 130 -11.84 -0.41 11.81
CA TRP A 130 -13.19 -0.81 12.19
C TRP A 130 -13.95 0.33 12.88
N ALA A 131 -13.29 1.05 13.76
CA ALA A 131 -13.92 2.21 14.41
C ALA A 131 -14.20 3.37 13.43
N ILE A 132 -13.46 3.50 12.33
CA ILE A 132 -13.81 4.41 11.22
C ILE A 132 -15.05 3.89 10.49
N CYS A 133 -15.14 2.59 10.21
CA CYS A 133 -16.30 1.98 9.57
C CYS A 133 -17.57 2.12 10.43
N ASP A 134 -17.46 2.00 11.76
CA ASP A 134 -18.58 2.26 12.70
C ASP A 134 -19.09 3.69 12.55
N ASP A 135 -18.19 4.69 12.62
CA ASP A 135 -18.58 6.09 12.46
C ASP A 135 -19.14 6.38 11.06
N MET A 136 -18.54 5.81 10.00
CA MET A 136 -19.04 5.97 8.62
C MET A 136 -20.48 5.43 8.49
N SER A 137 -20.74 4.26 9.07
CA SER A 137 -22.08 3.64 9.05
C SER A 137 -23.17 4.57 9.63
N GLU A 138 -22.79 5.44 10.59
CA GLU A 138 -23.73 6.35 11.21
C GLU A 138 -23.85 7.71 10.50
N VAL A 139 -22.73 8.28 10.02
CA VAL A 139 -22.71 9.69 9.59
C VAL A 139 -22.44 9.92 8.11
N CYS A 140 -21.96 8.90 7.37
CA CYS A 140 -21.73 8.96 5.92
C CYS A 140 -21.75 7.56 5.26
N PRO A 141 -22.87 6.80 5.39
CA PRO A 141 -22.93 5.39 4.94
C PRO A 141 -22.75 5.20 3.42
N ASP A 142 -22.98 6.24 2.64
CA ASP A 142 -22.83 6.22 1.19
C ASP A 142 -21.44 6.61 0.70
N ALA A 143 -20.59 7.14 1.58
CA ALA A 143 -19.22 7.55 1.24
C ALA A 143 -18.37 6.37 0.75
N THR A 144 -17.46 6.67 -0.16
CA THR A 144 -16.44 5.70 -0.61
C THR A 144 -15.14 5.92 0.16
N MET A 145 -14.68 4.87 0.86
CA MET A 145 -13.39 4.89 1.57
C MET A 145 -12.25 4.46 0.64
N LEU A 146 -11.20 5.27 0.58
CA LEU A 146 -9.96 5.05 -0.14
C LEU A 146 -8.87 4.78 0.90
N ASN A 147 -8.53 3.50 1.09
CA ASN A 147 -7.59 3.08 2.12
C ASN A 147 -6.17 2.98 1.57
N TYR A 148 -5.23 3.68 2.22
CA TYR A 148 -3.80 3.64 1.91
C TYR A 148 -2.94 3.05 3.04
N VAL A 149 -3.59 2.47 4.05
CA VAL A 149 -2.91 1.97 5.25
C VAL A 149 -2.47 0.53 5.07
N ASN A 150 -1.17 0.27 5.26
CA ASN A 150 -0.60 -1.07 5.30
C ASN A 150 -0.76 -1.73 6.70
N PRO A 151 -0.83 -3.07 6.74
CA PRO A 151 -0.80 -4.08 5.65
C PRO A 151 -2.07 -4.05 4.79
N MET A 152 -1.91 -3.74 3.52
CA MET A 152 -3.05 -3.45 2.64
C MET A 152 -4.05 -4.60 2.55
N ALA A 153 -3.59 -5.82 2.24
CA ALA A 153 -4.47 -6.96 2.05
C ALA A 153 -5.19 -7.38 3.34
N MET A 154 -4.46 -7.45 4.48
CA MET A 154 -5.03 -7.82 5.78
C MET A 154 -6.07 -6.78 6.25
N ASN A 155 -5.73 -5.49 6.13
CA ASN A 155 -6.64 -4.40 6.51
C ASN A 155 -7.90 -4.39 5.66
N THR A 156 -7.76 -4.50 4.33
CA THR A 156 -8.90 -4.53 3.40
C THR A 156 -9.79 -5.74 3.65
N TRP A 157 -9.17 -6.91 3.86
CA TRP A 157 -9.92 -8.14 4.17
C TRP A 157 -10.70 -8.02 5.47
N ALA A 158 -10.07 -7.57 6.56
CA ALA A 158 -10.73 -7.39 7.84
C ALA A 158 -11.88 -6.37 7.77
N MET A 159 -11.76 -5.34 6.93
CA MET A 159 -12.85 -4.37 6.72
C MET A 159 -14.05 -4.99 6.02
N TYR A 160 -13.90 -5.62 4.84
CA TYR A 160 -15.08 -6.18 4.17
C TYR A 160 -15.65 -7.43 4.85
N ALA A 161 -14.85 -8.15 5.65
CA ALA A 161 -15.35 -9.27 6.42
C ALA A 161 -16.31 -8.83 7.53
N ARG A 162 -16.04 -7.70 8.19
CA ARG A 162 -16.87 -7.16 9.28
C ARG A 162 -17.89 -6.13 8.83
N TYR A 163 -17.55 -5.32 7.81
CA TYR A 163 -18.36 -4.19 7.31
C TYR A 163 -18.61 -4.32 5.79
N PRO A 164 -19.32 -5.37 5.33
CA PRO A 164 -19.53 -5.61 3.90
C PRO A 164 -20.38 -4.53 3.22
N HIS A 165 -21.07 -3.67 3.99
CA HIS A 165 -21.90 -2.57 3.49
C HIS A 165 -21.10 -1.28 3.25
N ILE A 166 -19.90 -1.14 3.82
CA ILE A 166 -19.05 0.04 3.60
C ILE A 166 -18.35 -0.08 2.24
N LYS A 167 -18.60 0.89 1.37
CA LYS A 167 -17.91 0.98 0.07
C LYS A 167 -16.45 1.36 0.31
N HIS A 168 -15.51 0.46 0.04
CA HIS A 168 -14.08 0.74 0.21
C HIS A 168 -13.23 0.01 -0.81
N VAL A 169 -12.02 0.51 -1.03
CA VAL A 169 -10.97 -0.10 -1.82
C VAL A 169 -9.62 0.17 -1.15
N GLY A 170 -8.76 -0.84 -1.15
CA GLY A 170 -7.36 -0.68 -0.79
C GLY A 170 -6.55 -0.22 -2.00
N LEU A 171 -5.74 0.82 -1.84
CA LEU A 171 -5.00 1.45 -2.92
C LEU A 171 -3.49 1.38 -2.69
N CYS A 172 -2.77 0.98 -3.73
CA CYS A 172 -1.32 0.98 -3.79
C CYS A 172 -0.88 1.58 -5.13
N HIS A 173 0.31 2.16 -5.17
CA HIS A 173 0.90 2.71 -6.40
C HIS A 173 1.88 1.73 -7.10
N SER A 174 1.99 0.50 -6.62
CA SER A 174 2.96 -0.49 -7.11
C SER A 174 2.74 -0.86 -8.57
N VAL A 175 1.50 -0.98 -9.03
CA VAL A 175 1.19 -1.37 -10.42
C VAL A 175 1.64 -0.29 -11.39
N GLN A 176 1.11 0.92 -11.31
CA GLN A 176 1.46 2.01 -12.23
C GLN A 176 2.94 2.44 -12.07
N GLY A 177 3.44 2.47 -10.83
CA GLY A 177 4.83 2.83 -10.56
C GLY A 177 5.83 1.86 -11.20
N THR A 178 5.58 0.57 -11.12
CA THR A 178 6.43 -0.45 -11.76
C THR A 178 6.32 -0.40 -13.28
N ALA A 179 5.14 -0.16 -13.86
CA ALA A 179 5.01 0.00 -15.32
C ALA A 179 5.87 1.17 -15.83
N GLU A 180 5.88 2.31 -15.12
CA GLU A 180 6.76 3.45 -15.42
C GLU A 180 8.25 3.11 -15.28
N GLU A 181 8.63 2.34 -14.26
CA GLU A 181 10.01 1.88 -14.09
C GLU A 181 10.48 1.00 -15.26
N LEU A 182 9.64 0.06 -15.68
CA LEU A 182 9.94 -0.84 -16.80
C LEU A 182 9.99 -0.10 -18.15
N ALA A 183 9.12 0.89 -18.35
CA ALA A 183 9.21 1.80 -19.48
C ALA A 183 10.55 2.54 -19.52
N ARG A 184 10.97 3.09 -18.38
CA ARG A 184 12.24 3.79 -18.22
C ARG A 184 13.44 2.86 -18.49
N ASP A 185 13.39 1.61 -18.01
CA ASP A 185 14.45 0.63 -18.22
C ASP A 185 14.70 0.37 -19.71
N LEU A 186 13.65 0.43 -20.54
CA LEU A 186 13.71 0.25 -21.98
C LEU A 186 13.73 1.57 -22.79
N ASN A 187 13.73 2.74 -22.14
CA ASN A 187 13.58 4.07 -22.77
C ASN A 187 12.29 4.19 -23.61
N LEU A 188 11.17 3.66 -23.10
CA LEU A 188 9.84 3.79 -23.68
C LEU A 188 9.05 4.90 -23.00
N ASP A 189 8.07 5.46 -23.72
CA ASP A 189 7.06 6.32 -23.10
C ASP A 189 6.07 5.43 -22.32
N PRO A 190 5.81 5.68 -21.03
CA PRO A 190 4.80 4.94 -20.28
C PRO A 190 3.41 4.95 -20.93
N ALA A 191 3.06 6.00 -21.69
CA ALA A 191 1.80 6.11 -22.41
C ALA A 191 1.65 5.09 -23.56
N ASP A 192 2.75 4.55 -24.06
CA ASP A 192 2.76 3.52 -25.09
C ASP A 192 2.64 2.10 -24.52
N LEU A 193 2.66 1.96 -23.18
CA LEU A 193 2.50 0.66 -22.54
C LEU A 193 1.04 0.28 -22.39
N ARG A 194 0.76 -0.99 -22.64
CA ARG A 194 -0.50 -1.67 -22.29
C ARG A 194 -0.17 -2.87 -21.44
N TYR A 195 -0.88 -3.04 -20.34
CA TYR A 195 -0.66 -4.18 -19.44
C TYR A 195 -1.94 -4.70 -18.79
N ARG A 196 -1.90 -5.95 -18.40
CA ARG A 196 -2.86 -6.59 -17.50
C ARG A 196 -2.08 -7.10 -16.29
N CYS A 197 -2.51 -6.68 -15.10
CA CYS A 197 -1.91 -7.07 -13.85
C CYS A 197 -2.96 -7.71 -12.94
N ALA A 198 -2.62 -8.77 -12.22
CA ALA A 198 -3.50 -9.36 -11.22
C ALA A 198 -2.71 -10.19 -10.21
N GLY A 199 -3.29 -10.33 -9.01
CA GLY A 199 -2.75 -11.14 -7.93
C GLY A 199 -3.21 -10.65 -6.58
N ILE A 200 -2.27 -10.52 -5.64
CA ILE A 200 -2.50 -9.94 -4.32
C ILE A 200 -1.60 -8.72 -4.14
N ASN A 201 -1.93 -7.84 -3.21
CA ASN A 201 -1.12 -6.65 -2.95
C ASN A 201 0.36 -6.99 -2.75
N HIS A 202 1.23 -6.23 -3.41
CA HIS A 202 2.67 -6.37 -3.48
C HIS A 202 3.18 -7.68 -4.14
N MET A 203 2.30 -8.60 -4.49
CA MET A 203 2.61 -9.83 -5.22
C MET A 203 1.57 -10.08 -6.34
N ALA A 204 1.15 -9.03 -7.02
CA ALA A 204 0.49 -9.12 -8.32
C ALA A 204 1.54 -9.21 -9.43
N PHE A 205 1.18 -9.81 -10.56
CA PHE A 205 2.08 -9.99 -11.69
C PHE A 205 1.47 -9.42 -12.97
N TYR A 206 2.34 -8.86 -13.83
CA TYR A 206 1.94 -8.44 -15.16
C TYR A 206 1.71 -9.68 -16.04
N LEU A 207 0.45 -10.06 -16.21
CA LEU A 207 0.06 -11.20 -17.06
C LEU A 207 0.27 -10.93 -18.53
N SER A 208 0.21 -9.66 -18.93
CA SER A 208 0.72 -9.14 -20.19
C SER A 208 1.32 -7.76 -19.97
N LEU A 209 2.40 -7.48 -20.69
CA LEU A 209 3.08 -6.19 -20.67
C LEU A 209 3.61 -5.94 -22.09
N GLU A 210 3.05 -4.95 -22.76
CA GLU A 210 3.20 -4.75 -24.20
C GLU A 210 3.47 -3.29 -24.51
N LYS A 211 4.22 -3.04 -25.60
CA LYS A 211 4.42 -1.71 -26.19
C LYS A 211 3.65 -1.57 -27.50
N LYS A 212 3.14 -0.37 -27.75
CA LYS A 212 2.51 0.01 -29.01
C LYS A 212 3.56 0.18 -30.11
N LEU A 213 3.28 -0.35 -31.28
CA LEU A 213 4.10 -0.18 -32.49
C LEU A 213 3.54 0.95 -33.37
N ALA A 214 4.34 1.40 -34.35
CA ALA A 214 3.96 2.47 -35.26
C ALA A 214 2.70 2.17 -36.12
N ASP A 215 2.43 0.90 -36.36
CA ASP A 215 1.19 0.44 -37.05
C ASP A 215 -0.04 0.32 -36.13
N GLY A 216 0.13 0.65 -34.84
CA GLY A 216 -0.93 0.58 -33.84
C GLY A 216 -1.08 -0.80 -33.18
N SER A 217 -0.36 -1.83 -33.63
CA SER A 217 -0.34 -3.14 -32.97
C SER A 217 0.46 -3.11 -31.68
N TYR A 218 0.38 -4.18 -30.87
CA TYR A 218 1.09 -4.31 -29.62
C TYR A 218 1.96 -5.56 -29.59
N VAL A 219 3.14 -5.45 -29.01
CA VAL A 219 4.10 -6.54 -28.84
C VAL A 219 4.59 -6.61 -27.42
N SER A 220 4.78 -7.84 -26.90
CA SER A 220 5.33 -8.07 -25.55
C SER A 220 6.72 -7.46 -25.40
N ILE A 221 6.97 -6.78 -24.27
CA ILE A 221 8.29 -6.24 -23.93
C ILE A 221 9.11 -7.18 -23.03
N TYR A 222 8.60 -8.33 -22.65
CA TYR A 222 9.34 -9.30 -21.83
C TYR A 222 10.66 -9.75 -22.44
N PRO A 223 10.73 -10.06 -23.77
CA PRO A 223 12.01 -10.36 -24.41
C PRO A 223 13.01 -9.21 -24.33
N ASP A 224 12.53 -7.96 -24.51
CA ASP A 224 13.37 -6.76 -24.45
C ASP A 224 13.91 -6.53 -23.01
N LEU A 225 13.08 -6.74 -21.98
CA LEU A 225 13.47 -6.64 -20.58
C LEU A 225 14.53 -7.69 -20.21
N LEU A 226 14.32 -8.95 -20.61
CA LEU A 226 15.26 -10.03 -20.34
C LEU A 226 16.60 -9.79 -21.06
N GLN A 227 16.58 -9.28 -22.29
CA GLN A 227 17.79 -8.92 -23.03
C GLN A 227 18.50 -7.73 -22.38
N ALA A 228 17.75 -6.68 -21.97
CA ALA A 228 18.33 -5.53 -21.28
C ALA A 228 18.98 -5.93 -19.94
N TYR A 229 18.36 -6.86 -19.22
CA TYR A 229 18.92 -7.41 -17.99
C TYR A 229 20.19 -8.23 -18.25
N ALA A 230 20.18 -9.10 -19.26
CA ALA A 230 21.35 -9.90 -19.63
C ALA A 230 22.55 -9.04 -20.06
N ASP A 231 22.28 -7.90 -20.73
CA ASP A 231 23.29 -6.94 -21.19
C ASP A 231 23.76 -5.99 -20.07
N GLY A 232 23.18 -6.07 -18.87
CA GLY A 232 23.47 -5.13 -17.76
C GLY A 232 22.94 -3.71 -17.98
N ARG A 233 21.99 -3.50 -18.91
CA ARG A 233 21.34 -2.20 -19.17
C ARG A 233 20.13 -1.93 -18.28
N ALA A 234 19.57 -2.97 -17.69
CA ALA A 234 18.49 -2.94 -16.71
C ALA A 234 18.88 -3.80 -15.48
N PRO A 235 18.36 -3.50 -14.27
CA PRO A 235 17.55 -2.31 -13.96
C PRO A 235 18.34 -1.02 -13.99
N LYS A 236 17.68 0.08 -14.33
CA LYS A 236 18.26 1.41 -14.13
C LYS A 236 18.09 1.87 -12.70
N PRO A 237 18.98 2.71 -12.16
CA PRO A 237 18.83 3.28 -10.84
C PRO A 237 17.46 3.92 -10.67
N ASN A 238 16.78 3.63 -9.57
CA ASN A 238 15.50 4.22 -9.29
C ASN A 238 15.69 5.64 -8.73
N LEU A 239 15.22 6.64 -9.49
CA LEU A 239 15.37 8.05 -9.12
C LEU A 239 14.32 8.54 -8.10
N HIS A 240 13.24 7.78 -7.92
CA HIS A 240 12.07 8.18 -7.12
C HIS A 240 11.82 7.30 -5.90
N SER A 241 12.35 6.11 -5.87
CA SER A 241 12.44 5.26 -4.70
C SER A 241 13.90 5.12 -4.31
N ASN A 242 14.15 4.57 -3.16
CA ASN A 242 15.48 4.48 -2.57
C ASN A 242 16.54 4.00 -3.58
N PRO A 243 17.59 4.81 -3.85
CA PRO A 243 18.68 4.45 -4.76
C PRO A 243 19.48 3.22 -4.29
N ARG A 244 19.28 2.76 -3.03
CA ARG A 244 19.93 1.58 -2.46
C ARG A 244 19.28 0.28 -2.91
N CYS A 245 18.04 0.32 -3.40
CA CYS A 245 17.31 -0.86 -3.83
C CYS A 245 17.28 -0.93 -5.36
N GLU A 246 18.01 -1.88 -5.90
CA GLU A 246 17.95 -2.20 -7.32
C GLU A 246 16.90 -3.30 -7.56
N ASN A 247 16.29 -3.29 -8.75
CA ASN A 247 15.25 -4.27 -9.10
C ASN A 247 15.77 -5.68 -9.42
N ILE A 248 16.91 -6.07 -8.90
CA ILE A 248 17.57 -7.34 -9.26
C ILE A 248 16.73 -8.55 -8.88
N VAL A 249 16.12 -8.57 -7.69
CA VAL A 249 15.24 -9.66 -7.27
C VAL A 249 14.09 -9.84 -8.27
N ARG A 250 13.42 -8.74 -8.67
CA ARG A 250 12.29 -8.79 -9.60
C ARG A 250 12.69 -9.27 -11.00
N TYR A 251 13.86 -8.87 -11.51
CA TYR A 251 14.39 -9.35 -12.79
C TYR A 251 14.79 -10.83 -12.74
N GLU A 252 15.38 -11.29 -11.64
CA GLU A 252 15.64 -12.73 -11.45
C GLU A 252 14.32 -13.53 -11.39
N MET A 253 13.27 -12.96 -10.79
CA MET A 253 11.95 -13.60 -10.79
C MET A 253 11.31 -13.60 -12.17
N LEU A 254 11.40 -12.53 -12.95
CA LEU A 254 10.99 -12.52 -14.34
C LEU A 254 11.65 -13.66 -15.11
N LYS A 255 12.97 -13.82 -14.95
CA LYS A 255 13.75 -14.88 -15.62
C LYS A 255 13.32 -16.29 -15.19
N LYS A 256 12.87 -16.48 -13.94
CA LYS A 256 12.51 -17.79 -13.39
C LYS A 256 11.02 -18.11 -13.55
N LEU A 257 10.16 -17.13 -13.35
CA LEU A 257 8.71 -17.30 -13.34
C LEU A 257 8.04 -16.89 -14.66
N GLY A 258 8.75 -16.16 -15.53
CA GLY A 258 8.23 -15.68 -16.81
C GLY A 258 7.32 -14.45 -16.71
N TYR A 259 7.13 -13.89 -15.52
CA TYR A 259 6.28 -12.74 -15.26
C TYR A 259 6.96 -11.76 -14.31
N PHE A 260 6.74 -10.47 -14.53
CA PHE A 260 7.27 -9.42 -13.66
C PHE A 260 6.30 -9.14 -12.53
N VAL A 261 6.83 -9.07 -11.29
CA VAL A 261 6.03 -8.80 -10.09
C VAL A 261 5.92 -7.30 -9.84
N THR A 262 4.77 -6.86 -9.31
CA THR A 262 4.60 -5.51 -8.79
C THR A 262 5.37 -5.33 -7.48
N GLU A 263 5.49 -4.10 -7.03
CA GLU A 263 6.24 -3.68 -5.84
C GLU A 263 7.76 -3.97 -5.93
N SER A 264 8.49 -3.55 -4.94
CA SER A 264 9.95 -3.52 -4.97
C SER A 264 10.63 -4.86 -4.66
N SER A 265 11.90 -4.93 -4.97
CA SER A 265 12.73 -6.11 -4.72
C SER A 265 12.87 -6.44 -3.24
N GLU A 266 12.95 -5.42 -2.37
CA GLU A 266 13.03 -5.59 -0.92
C GLU A 266 11.77 -6.22 -0.33
N HIS A 267 10.58 -5.83 -0.81
CA HIS A 267 9.34 -6.46 -0.39
C HIS A 267 9.28 -7.92 -0.83
N PHE A 268 9.55 -8.19 -2.11
CA PHE A 268 9.50 -9.56 -2.61
C PHE A 268 10.52 -10.48 -1.91
N ALA A 269 11.68 -9.94 -1.53
CA ALA A 269 12.70 -10.69 -0.83
C ALA A 269 12.23 -11.19 0.54
N GLU A 270 11.44 -10.41 1.27
CA GLU A 270 10.89 -10.80 2.57
C GLU A 270 9.54 -11.53 2.50
N TYR A 271 8.92 -11.66 1.31
CA TYR A 271 7.70 -12.45 1.12
C TYR A 271 7.96 -13.90 0.72
N THR A 272 9.22 -14.24 0.50
CA THR A 272 9.64 -15.53 -0.03
C THR A 272 10.82 -16.11 0.75
N PRO A 273 10.99 -17.44 0.77
CA PRO A 273 12.02 -18.09 1.60
C PRO A 273 13.42 -18.10 0.94
N TRP A 274 13.67 -17.29 -0.11
CA TRP A 274 14.82 -17.54 -0.99
C TRP A 274 16.00 -16.59 -0.84
N PHE A 275 15.77 -15.36 -0.39
CA PHE A 275 16.76 -14.27 -0.51
C PHE A 275 17.45 -13.90 0.80
N ILE A 276 16.70 -13.89 1.91
CA ILE A 276 17.20 -13.52 3.23
C ILE A 276 17.35 -14.81 4.04
N LYS A 277 18.59 -15.25 4.24
CA LYS A 277 18.88 -16.50 4.94
C LYS A 277 20.04 -16.33 5.91
N PRO A 278 19.98 -16.95 7.10
CA PRO A 278 21.06 -16.90 8.08
C PRO A 278 22.40 -17.37 7.47
N GLY A 279 23.45 -16.57 7.67
CA GLY A 279 24.81 -16.89 7.20
C GLY A 279 24.99 -16.85 5.68
N ARG A 280 24.05 -16.26 4.94
CA ARG A 280 24.13 -16.16 3.47
C ARG A 280 24.22 -14.71 3.00
N ASP A 281 25.20 -13.98 3.53
CA ASP A 281 25.48 -12.59 3.11
C ASP A 281 25.81 -12.48 1.61
N ASP A 282 26.27 -13.58 1.00
CA ASP A 282 26.47 -13.69 -0.42
C ASP A 282 25.19 -13.49 -1.24
N LEU A 283 24.02 -13.95 -0.72
CA LEU A 283 22.72 -13.73 -1.37
C LEU A 283 22.28 -12.29 -1.24
N LEU A 284 22.43 -11.68 -0.06
CA LEU A 284 22.13 -10.27 0.15
C LEU A 284 22.94 -9.37 -0.77
N ALA A 285 24.25 -9.64 -0.88
CA ALA A 285 25.13 -8.90 -1.78
C ALA A 285 24.78 -9.12 -3.26
N ARG A 286 24.53 -10.39 -3.66
CA ARG A 286 24.19 -10.76 -5.04
C ARG A 286 22.92 -10.09 -5.52
N TYR A 287 21.88 -10.10 -4.68
CA TYR A 287 20.54 -9.59 -5.04
C TYR A 287 20.32 -8.14 -4.59
N LYS A 288 21.32 -7.54 -3.95
CA LYS A 288 21.28 -6.17 -3.39
C LYS A 288 20.05 -5.94 -2.51
N VAL A 289 19.81 -6.87 -1.59
CA VAL A 289 18.69 -6.78 -0.63
C VAL A 289 19.10 -5.91 0.54
N PRO A 290 18.47 -4.74 0.75
CA PRO A 290 18.82 -3.84 1.84
C PRO A 290 18.07 -4.23 3.13
N LEU A 291 18.79 -4.74 4.11
CA LEU A 291 18.24 -4.98 5.45
C LEU A 291 17.99 -3.65 6.18
N ASP A 292 16.98 -3.64 7.06
CA ASP A 292 16.57 -2.46 7.85
C ASP A 292 16.25 -1.23 6.97
N GLU A 293 15.72 -1.45 5.78
CA GLU A 293 15.49 -0.37 4.82
C GLU A 293 14.39 0.59 5.28
N TYR A 294 13.27 0.06 5.81
CA TYR A 294 12.16 0.92 6.23
C TYR A 294 12.50 1.85 7.40
N PRO A 295 13.19 1.41 8.47
CA PRO A 295 13.72 2.31 9.49
C PRO A 295 14.57 3.46 8.93
N LYS A 296 15.45 3.17 7.98
CA LYS A 296 16.28 4.20 7.31
C LYS A 296 15.42 5.20 6.54
N ARG A 297 14.42 4.70 5.77
CA ARG A 297 13.45 5.57 5.06
C ARG A 297 12.67 6.46 6.03
N CYS A 298 12.23 5.94 7.16
CA CYS A 298 11.50 6.73 8.14
C CYS A 298 12.32 7.92 8.65
N VAL A 299 13.58 7.68 9.02
CA VAL A 299 14.48 8.74 9.50
C VAL A 299 14.71 9.80 8.41
N GLU A 300 14.98 9.38 7.19
CA GLU A 300 15.21 10.30 6.06
C GLU A 300 13.95 11.09 5.71
N GLN A 301 12.78 10.46 5.69
CA GLN A 301 11.51 11.13 5.41
C GLN A 301 11.16 12.16 6.46
N LEU A 302 11.39 11.87 7.74
CA LEU A 302 11.17 12.82 8.82
C LEU A 302 12.10 14.05 8.69
N ALA A 303 13.38 13.82 8.38
CA ALA A 303 14.35 14.92 8.17
C ALA A 303 13.99 15.78 6.95
N ASN A 304 13.65 15.15 5.83
CA ASN A 304 13.24 15.84 4.60
C ASN A 304 11.95 16.64 4.81
N TRP A 305 10.97 16.06 5.50
CA TRP A 305 9.70 16.71 5.79
C TRP A 305 9.91 18.01 6.60
N HIS A 306 10.75 17.97 7.63
CA HIS A 306 11.08 19.14 8.41
C HIS A 306 11.63 20.29 7.56
N GLN A 307 12.53 20.01 6.64
CA GLN A 307 13.11 21.02 5.73
C GLN A 307 12.05 21.59 4.78
N GLU A 308 11.21 20.72 4.21
CA GLU A 308 10.15 21.09 3.27
C GLU A 308 9.10 21.97 3.96
N LEU A 309 8.65 21.61 5.15
CA LEU A 309 7.70 22.37 5.93
C LEU A 309 8.20 23.78 6.27
N GLU A 310 9.46 23.89 6.68
CA GLU A 310 10.07 25.19 6.96
C GLU A 310 10.17 26.09 5.71
N SER A 311 10.39 25.50 4.52
CA SER A 311 10.37 26.25 3.27
C SER A 311 8.97 26.82 2.99
N TYR A 312 7.94 26.00 3.23
CA TYR A 312 6.55 26.44 3.07
C TYR A 312 6.16 27.54 4.08
N LYS A 313 6.58 27.42 5.34
CA LYS A 313 6.37 28.47 6.36
C LYS A 313 7.03 29.78 5.97
N ARG A 314 8.21 29.76 5.30
CA ARG A 314 8.89 30.95 4.79
C ARG A 314 8.23 31.56 3.55
N GLY A 315 7.21 30.94 2.98
CA GLY A 315 6.44 31.51 1.87
C GLY A 315 6.75 30.91 0.50
N GLU A 316 7.56 29.87 0.40
CA GLU A 316 7.81 29.17 -0.86
C GLU A 316 6.50 28.57 -1.41
N ARG A 317 6.35 28.60 -2.74
CA ARG A 317 5.19 28.01 -3.40
C ARG A 317 5.34 26.50 -3.50
N ILE A 318 4.22 25.80 -3.42
CA ILE A 318 4.18 24.36 -3.69
C ILE A 318 4.11 24.16 -5.20
N GLU A 319 5.11 23.51 -5.78
CA GLU A 319 5.05 23.03 -7.15
C GLU A 319 4.24 21.73 -7.18
N VAL A 320 3.12 21.75 -7.88
CA VAL A 320 2.26 20.56 -8.01
C VAL A 320 2.75 19.73 -9.17
N LYS A 321 3.15 18.50 -8.87
CA LYS A 321 3.49 17.47 -9.87
C LYS A 321 2.45 16.38 -9.79
N PRO A 322 2.01 15.80 -10.93
CA PRO A 322 1.14 14.64 -10.90
C PRO A 322 1.73 13.53 -10.05
N SER A 323 0.92 12.99 -9.15
CA SER A 323 1.32 11.83 -8.36
C SER A 323 0.95 10.52 -9.06
N ARG A 324 1.34 9.41 -8.46
CA ARG A 324 0.95 8.06 -8.94
C ARG A 324 -0.31 7.54 -8.24
N GLU A 325 -0.96 8.38 -7.43
CA GLU A 325 -2.09 7.94 -6.60
C GLU A 325 -3.40 7.90 -7.39
N TYR A 326 -4.15 6.83 -7.21
CA TYR A 326 -5.43 6.65 -7.88
C TYR A 326 -6.59 7.47 -7.29
N ALA A 327 -6.43 8.04 -6.09
CA ALA A 327 -7.52 8.68 -5.35
C ALA A 327 -8.26 9.74 -6.18
N SER A 328 -7.54 10.68 -6.80
CA SER A 328 -8.16 11.74 -7.60
C SER A 328 -8.92 11.21 -8.80
N THR A 329 -8.41 10.16 -9.43
CA THR A 329 -9.06 9.49 -10.58
C THR A 329 -10.34 8.80 -10.15
N ILE A 330 -10.33 8.08 -9.03
CA ILE A 330 -11.53 7.41 -8.47
C ILE A 330 -12.59 8.44 -8.10
N MET A 331 -12.20 9.47 -7.34
CA MET A 331 -13.14 10.53 -6.92
C MET A 331 -13.76 11.24 -8.13
N ASN A 332 -12.94 11.58 -9.14
CA ASN A 332 -13.45 12.23 -10.35
C ASN A 332 -14.40 11.31 -11.12
N ALA A 333 -14.05 10.05 -11.31
CA ALA A 333 -14.88 9.09 -12.04
C ALA A 333 -16.25 8.87 -11.36
N ILE A 334 -16.27 8.71 -10.03
CA ILE A 334 -17.52 8.57 -9.27
C ILE A 334 -18.34 9.85 -9.34
N TRP A 335 -17.70 11.01 -9.19
CA TRP A 335 -18.39 12.29 -9.10
C TRP A 335 -18.96 12.78 -10.44
N THR A 336 -18.23 12.57 -11.52
CA THR A 336 -18.62 13.04 -12.87
C THR A 336 -19.31 11.98 -13.71
N GLY A 337 -19.14 10.70 -13.39
CA GLY A 337 -19.55 9.58 -14.23
C GLY A 337 -18.59 9.28 -15.39
N GLU A 338 -17.49 10.00 -15.53
CA GLU A 338 -16.47 9.73 -16.55
C GLU A 338 -15.70 8.46 -16.20
N PRO A 339 -15.79 7.38 -17.00
CA PRO A 339 -15.24 6.11 -16.62
C PRO A 339 -13.69 6.11 -16.64
N SER A 340 -13.11 5.42 -15.66
CA SER A 340 -11.67 5.22 -15.54
C SER A 340 -11.36 3.79 -15.10
N VAL A 341 -10.14 3.32 -15.35
CA VAL A 341 -9.66 2.03 -14.86
C VAL A 341 -8.52 2.26 -13.89
N VAL A 342 -8.62 1.65 -12.70
CA VAL A 342 -7.59 1.65 -11.66
C VAL A 342 -7.32 0.22 -11.22
N TYR A 343 -6.18 -0.01 -10.55
CA TYR A 343 -5.94 -1.28 -9.86
C TYR A 343 -6.26 -1.12 -8.38
N GLY A 344 -7.13 -1.98 -7.87
CA GLY A 344 -7.62 -1.90 -6.50
C GLY A 344 -7.56 -3.23 -5.76
N ASN A 345 -7.38 -3.14 -4.46
CA ASN A 345 -7.42 -4.28 -3.55
C ASN A 345 -8.86 -4.46 -3.08
N VAL A 346 -9.43 -5.60 -3.43
CA VAL A 346 -10.85 -5.91 -3.25
C VAL A 346 -11.03 -7.39 -2.87
N ARG A 347 -12.25 -7.74 -2.44
CA ARG A 347 -12.61 -9.13 -2.17
C ARG A 347 -12.63 -9.97 -3.45
N ASN A 348 -12.08 -11.18 -3.39
CA ASN A 348 -12.17 -12.16 -4.47
C ASN A 348 -13.57 -12.79 -4.53
N ASP A 349 -14.49 -12.11 -5.20
CA ASP A 349 -15.83 -12.63 -5.51
C ASP A 349 -15.84 -13.17 -6.94
N ASN A 350 -15.24 -14.35 -7.15
CA ASN A 350 -15.05 -15.00 -8.45
C ASN A 350 -14.25 -14.17 -9.47
N LEU A 351 -13.35 -13.31 -9.01
CA LEU A 351 -12.49 -12.50 -9.87
C LEU A 351 -11.28 -13.29 -10.37
N ILE A 352 -10.63 -14.02 -9.47
CA ILE A 352 -9.52 -14.93 -9.76
C ILE A 352 -9.95 -16.35 -9.38
N ASP A 353 -10.08 -17.22 -10.39
CA ASP A 353 -10.73 -18.53 -10.24
C ASP A 353 -9.92 -19.52 -9.39
N ASN A 354 -8.59 -19.45 -9.39
CA ASN A 354 -7.69 -20.35 -8.69
C ASN A 354 -6.97 -19.74 -7.48
N LEU A 355 -7.53 -18.67 -6.92
CA LEU A 355 -7.23 -18.19 -5.56
C LEU A 355 -8.45 -18.38 -4.66
N PRO A 356 -8.29 -18.48 -3.33
CA PRO A 356 -9.40 -18.68 -2.39
C PRO A 356 -10.48 -17.61 -2.56
N GLN A 357 -11.73 -18.03 -2.55
CA GLN A 357 -12.84 -17.09 -2.54
C GLN A 357 -12.87 -16.34 -1.22
N GLY A 358 -13.16 -15.04 -1.30
CA GLY A 358 -13.16 -14.15 -0.15
C GLY A 358 -11.78 -13.60 0.25
N CYS A 359 -10.65 -14.08 -0.30
CA CYS A 359 -9.35 -13.45 -0.04
C CYS A 359 -9.25 -12.06 -0.68
N CYS A 360 -8.31 -11.25 -0.21
CA CYS A 360 -8.04 -9.94 -0.81
C CYS A 360 -7.18 -10.09 -2.06
N VAL A 361 -7.65 -9.56 -3.19
CA VAL A 361 -6.95 -9.60 -4.48
C VAL A 361 -6.77 -8.20 -5.07
N GLU A 362 -5.71 -8.01 -5.83
CA GLU A 362 -5.43 -6.78 -6.57
C GLU A 362 -5.72 -7.00 -8.05
N VAL A 363 -6.73 -6.31 -8.55
CA VAL A 363 -7.25 -6.44 -9.93
C VAL A 363 -7.63 -5.11 -10.53
N ALA A 364 -7.74 -5.06 -11.86
CA ALA A 364 -8.31 -3.92 -12.55
C ALA A 364 -9.78 -3.71 -12.14
N CYS A 365 -10.13 -2.46 -11.84
CA CYS A 365 -11.48 -2.03 -11.49
C CYS A 365 -11.93 -0.94 -12.45
N LEU A 366 -13.09 -1.11 -13.08
CA LEU A 366 -13.79 -0.02 -13.73
C LEU A 366 -14.40 0.89 -12.65
N VAL A 367 -14.23 2.18 -12.78
CA VAL A 367 -14.79 3.18 -11.85
C VAL A 367 -15.60 4.20 -12.64
N ASP A 368 -16.84 4.40 -12.28
CA ASP A 368 -17.75 5.40 -12.82
C ASP A 368 -18.76 5.86 -11.76
N ALA A 369 -19.86 6.49 -12.15
CA ALA A 369 -20.93 6.93 -11.24
C ALA A 369 -21.55 5.78 -10.41
N ASN A 370 -21.37 4.53 -10.81
CA ASN A 370 -21.84 3.35 -10.06
C ASN A 370 -20.81 2.89 -9.00
N GLY A 371 -19.69 3.59 -8.86
CA GLY A 371 -18.63 3.26 -7.92
C GLY A 371 -17.55 2.36 -8.52
N ILE A 372 -16.90 1.55 -7.67
CA ILE A 372 -15.77 0.71 -8.03
C ILE A 372 -16.28 -0.69 -8.40
N GLN A 373 -15.98 -1.12 -9.62
CA GLN A 373 -16.48 -2.36 -10.22
C GLN A 373 -15.30 -3.24 -10.62
N PRO A 374 -14.89 -4.23 -9.76
CA PRO A 374 -13.78 -5.11 -10.07
C PRO A 374 -14.03 -5.97 -11.31
N THR A 375 -13.01 -6.18 -12.12
CA THR A 375 -13.11 -6.98 -13.34
C THR A 375 -12.64 -8.40 -13.13
N LYS A 376 -13.31 -9.38 -13.78
CA LYS A 376 -12.90 -10.78 -13.74
C LYS A 376 -11.59 -10.98 -14.49
N VAL A 377 -10.66 -11.69 -13.87
CA VAL A 377 -9.36 -12.07 -14.43
C VAL A 377 -9.39 -13.48 -15.03
N GLY A 378 -10.08 -14.41 -14.35
CA GLY A 378 -10.03 -15.85 -14.62
C GLY A 378 -8.90 -16.55 -13.83
N ALA A 379 -8.41 -17.67 -14.33
CA ALA A 379 -7.33 -18.40 -13.68
C ALA A 379 -5.95 -17.76 -13.96
N LEU A 380 -5.15 -17.61 -12.92
CA LEU A 380 -3.73 -17.23 -13.04
C LEU A 380 -2.89 -18.44 -13.45
N PRO A 381 -1.67 -18.24 -13.98
CA PRO A 381 -0.68 -19.30 -14.12
C PRO A 381 -0.49 -20.04 -12.78
N ALA A 382 -0.52 -21.37 -12.81
CA ALA A 382 -0.59 -22.20 -11.62
C ALA A 382 0.55 -21.94 -10.62
N HIS A 383 1.77 -21.69 -11.12
CA HIS A 383 2.94 -21.40 -10.27
C HIS A 383 2.84 -20.03 -9.58
N LEU A 384 2.20 -19.03 -10.20
CA LEU A 384 1.95 -17.72 -9.57
C LEU A 384 0.88 -17.83 -8.50
N ALA A 385 -0.21 -18.55 -8.78
CA ALA A 385 -1.27 -18.81 -7.80
C ALA A 385 -0.71 -19.57 -6.57
N ALA A 386 0.12 -20.59 -6.79
CA ALA A 386 0.77 -21.34 -5.72
C ALA A 386 1.69 -20.45 -4.86
N LEU A 387 2.43 -19.55 -5.48
CA LEU A 387 3.27 -18.59 -4.77
C LEU A 387 2.43 -17.61 -3.94
N MET A 388 1.39 -17.02 -4.52
CA MET A 388 0.47 -16.12 -3.81
C MET A 388 -0.22 -16.81 -2.63
N GLN A 389 -0.55 -18.10 -2.77
CA GLN A 389 -1.21 -18.89 -1.72
C GLN A 389 -0.38 -18.92 -0.42
N THR A 390 0.95 -18.93 -0.51
CA THR A 390 1.81 -18.91 0.68
C THR A 390 1.57 -17.65 1.53
N ASN A 391 1.40 -16.50 0.90
CA ASN A 391 1.12 -15.24 1.57
C ASN A 391 -0.37 -15.09 1.96
N ILE A 392 -1.29 -15.61 1.14
CA ILE A 392 -2.72 -15.64 1.47
C ILE A 392 -2.96 -16.46 2.75
N ASN A 393 -2.20 -17.51 3.01
CA ASN A 393 -2.30 -18.28 4.25
C ASN A 393 -2.06 -17.41 5.49
N VAL A 394 -1.04 -16.56 5.45
CA VAL A 394 -0.75 -15.60 6.54
C VAL A 394 -1.89 -14.60 6.72
N GLN A 395 -2.36 -14.03 5.61
CA GLN A 395 -3.45 -13.05 5.61
C GLN A 395 -4.76 -13.66 6.16
N THR A 396 -5.07 -14.90 5.77
CA THR A 396 -6.23 -15.64 6.26
C THR A 396 -6.17 -15.81 7.77
N LEU A 397 -5.05 -16.36 8.27
CA LEU A 397 -4.89 -16.68 9.68
C LEU A 397 -4.90 -15.41 10.55
N LEU A 398 -4.28 -14.32 10.08
CA LEU A 398 -4.36 -13.05 10.80
C LEU A 398 -5.79 -12.50 10.82
N THR A 399 -6.51 -12.57 9.70
CA THR A 399 -7.90 -12.10 9.65
C THR A 399 -8.78 -12.91 10.60
N GLU A 400 -8.60 -14.24 10.65
CA GLU A 400 -9.28 -15.10 11.64
C GLU A 400 -8.89 -14.73 13.08
N ALA A 401 -7.60 -14.47 13.35
CA ALA A 401 -7.16 -14.06 14.68
C ALA A 401 -7.94 -12.86 15.21
N ILE A 402 -8.07 -11.82 14.37
CA ILE A 402 -8.69 -10.57 14.80
C ILE A 402 -10.23 -10.62 14.79
N LEU A 403 -10.84 -11.40 13.88
CA LEU A 403 -12.30 -11.59 13.84
C LEU A 403 -12.81 -12.43 14.99
N THR A 404 -12.02 -13.42 15.45
CA THR A 404 -12.41 -14.35 16.51
C THR A 404 -11.77 -14.04 17.88
N GLU A 405 -10.89 -13.03 17.94
CA GLU A 405 -10.09 -12.68 19.12
C GLU A 405 -9.30 -13.90 19.67
N ASN A 406 -8.82 -14.76 18.77
CA ASN A 406 -8.08 -15.97 19.13
C ASN A 406 -6.57 -15.79 18.87
N ARG A 407 -5.79 -15.75 19.96
CA ARG A 407 -4.34 -15.56 19.96
C ARG A 407 -3.60 -16.66 19.21
N ASP A 408 -4.10 -17.90 19.21
CA ASP A 408 -3.42 -19.04 18.55
C ASP A 408 -3.23 -18.79 17.05
N TYR A 409 -4.16 -18.11 16.41
CA TYR A 409 -4.05 -17.78 14.99
C TYR A 409 -2.90 -16.81 14.68
N VAL A 410 -2.43 -16.03 15.64
CA VAL A 410 -1.25 -15.16 15.48
C VAL A 410 0.01 -16.01 15.35
N TYR A 411 0.16 -17.05 16.18
CA TYR A 411 1.26 -18.00 16.06
C TYR A 411 1.18 -18.76 14.74
N TYR A 412 0.00 -19.25 14.36
CA TYR A 412 -0.19 -19.97 13.10
C TYR A 412 0.11 -19.07 11.89
N ALA A 413 -0.30 -17.80 11.89
CA ALA A 413 0.04 -16.85 10.84
C ALA A 413 1.56 -16.67 10.71
N THR A 414 2.24 -16.51 11.84
CA THR A 414 3.71 -16.35 11.88
C THR A 414 4.44 -17.62 11.41
N MET A 415 3.93 -18.81 11.79
CA MET A 415 4.46 -20.10 11.32
C MET A 415 4.31 -20.30 9.81
N MET A 416 3.24 -19.75 9.21
CA MET A 416 2.99 -19.88 7.77
C MET A 416 3.68 -18.80 6.94
N ASP A 417 4.31 -17.82 7.57
CA ASP A 417 5.08 -16.82 6.85
C ASP A 417 6.32 -17.43 6.21
N PRO A 418 6.47 -17.37 4.87
CA PRO A 418 7.53 -18.10 4.16
C PRO A 418 8.94 -17.72 4.57
N HIS A 419 9.17 -16.45 4.87
CA HIS A 419 10.48 -15.97 5.30
C HIS A 419 10.77 -16.42 6.74
N THR A 420 9.84 -16.20 7.66
CA THR A 420 9.99 -16.60 9.07
C THR A 420 10.23 -18.11 9.22
N ALA A 421 9.41 -18.92 8.53
CA ALA A 421 9.55 -20.38 8.54
C ALA A 421 10.85 -20.89 7.91
N ALA A 422 11.49 -20.12 7.03
CA ALA A 422 12.78 -20.47 6.45
C ALA A 422 13.98 -20.14 7.35
N VAL A 423 13.76 -19.38 8.42
CA VAL A 423 14.81 -18.87 9.32
C VAL A 423 14.71 -19.48 10.71
N LEU A 424 13.51 -19.59 11.28
CA LEU A 424 13.26 -19.94 12.67
C LEU A 424 12.59 -21.31 12.82
N GLY A 425 12.93 -22.01 13.91
CA GLY A 425 12.23 -23.21 14.35
C GLY A 425 10.91 -22.87 15.07
N ILE A 426 10.06 -23.89 15.30
CA ILE A 426 8.72 -23.70 15.87
C ILE A 426 8.76 -23.00 17.22
N GLU A 427 9.61 -23.44 18.14
CA GLU A 427 9.74 -22.86 19.49
C GLU A 427 10.26 -21.42 19.44
N GLU A 428 11.15 -21.13 18.49
CA GLU A 428 11.68 -19.77 18.27
C GLU A 428 10.60 -18.83 17.75
N ILE A 429 9.70 -19.33 16.86
CA ILE A 429 8.55 -18.56 16.35
C ILE A 429 7.58 -18.21 17.49
N TYR A 430 7.27 -19.18 18.35
CA TYR A 430 6.42 -18.92 19.51
C TYR A 430 7.05 -17.90 20.46
N ALA A 431 8.33 -18.06 20.79
CA ALA A 431 9.06 -17.10 21.62
C ALA A 431 9.12 -15.69 20.99
N LEU A 432 9.30 -15.60 19.67
CA LEU A 432 9.25 -14.33 18.94
C LEU A 432 7.90 -13.63 19.06
N VAL A 433 6.80 -14.38 18.86
CA VAL A 433 5.44 -13.82 18.96
C VAL A 433 5.14 -13.33 20.37
N ASP A 434 5.53 -14.12 21.40
CA ASP A 434 5.35 -13.71 22.80
C ASP A 434 6.13 -12.44 23.12
N ASP A 435 7.39 -12.34 22.67
CA ASP A 435 8.23 -11.17 22.89
C ASP A 435 7.70 -9.93 22.15
N LEU A 436 7.18 -10.09 20.92
CA LEU A 436 6.53 -9.02 20.18
C LEU A 436 5.28 -8.51 20.91
N ILE A 437 4.40 -9.41 21.37
CA ILE A 437 3.19 -9.05 22.11
C ILE A 437 3.57 -8.30 23.38
N ALA A 438 4.53 -8.82 24.16
CA ALA A 438 4.99 -8.17 25.38
C ALA A 438 5.63 -6.80 25.13
N SER A 439 6.44 -6.69 24.07
CA SER A 439 7.15 -5.45 23.72
C SER A 439 6.24 -4.35 23.20
N HIS A 440 5.16 -4.69 22.51
CA HIS A 440 4.16 -3.72 22.02
C HIS A 440 3.17 -3.28 23.10
N GLY A 441 2.89 -4.13 24.10
CA GLY A 441 1.99 -3.80 25.20
C GLY A 441 0.64 -3.25 24.73
N ASP A 442 0.24 -2.11 25.27
CA ASP A 442 -1.06 -1.48 25.03
C ASP A 442 -1.31 -0.99 23.59
N TRP A 443 -0.29 -1.04 22.71
CA TRP A 443 -0.51 -0.79 21.28
C TRP A 443 -1.30 -1.90 20.60
N LEU A 444 -1.35 -3.10 21.20
CA LEU A 444 -2.07 -4.25 20.68
C LEU A 444 -3.42 -4.44 21.39
N PRO A 445 -4.39 -5.11 20.75
CA PRO A 445 -5.68 -5.42 21.37
C PRO A 445 -5.55 -6.21 22.67
N ALA A 446 -6.37 -5.87 23.67
CA ALA A 446 -6.32 -6.45 25.02
C ALA A 446 -6.49 -7.98 25.07
N TRP A 447 -7.16 -8.60 24.07
CA TRP A 447 -7.34 -10.05 24.01
C TRP A 447 -6.03 -10.82 23.78
N LEU A 448 -4.99 -10.16 23.23
CA LEU A 448 -3.65 -10.76 23.05
C LEU A 448 -2.88 -10.95 24.36
N HIS A 449 -3.27 -10.26 25.41
CA HIS A 449 -2.61 -10.30 26.72
C HIS A 449 -3.32 -11.21 27.74
N ARG A 450 -4.33 -11.96 27.29
CA ARG A 450 -5.11 -12.89 28.14
C ARG A 450 -4.55 -14.30 28.09
#